data_4b01e741301a0c0339912eb41e9813f0
#
_entry.id   4b01e741301a0c0339912eb41e9813f0
#
_cell.length_a   1.000
_cell.length_b   1.000
_cell.length_c   1.000
_cell.angle_alpha   90.00
_cell.angle_beta   90.00
_cell.angle_gamma   90.00
#
_symmetry.space_group_name_H-M   'P 1'
#
loop_
_entity.id
_entity.type
_entity.pdbx_description
1 polymer ?
#
loop_
_entity_poly.entity_id
_entity_poly.type
_entity_poly.pdbx_seq_one_letter_code
_entity_poly.pdbx_strand_id
1 'polypeptide(L)'
;KLSLFDVSNESAPIDKVNIIVGSEYSWGDISYDHKALMVNPQKQLLGFFVTSSVFTSSDGREEFKDTSTYYVISTANESIQIYDEIKIDDAYQVKAIMVNNALHLLLPSGSVITEVYP
;
A
#
# COMPACT_ATOMS: atom_id res chain seq x y z
N LYS A 1 5.29 -5.55 6.42
CA LYS A 1 4.28 -5.86 7.45
C LYS A 1 3.51 -4.61 7.83
N LEU A 2 2.21 -4.71 7.87
CA LEU A 2 1.30 -3.66 8.34
C LEU A 2 0.60 -4.17 9.60
N SER A 3 0.63 -3.37 10.67
CA SER A 3 0.08 -3.76 11.96
C SER A 3 -0.91 -2.72 12.49
N LEU A 4 -1.95 -3.20 13.15
CA LEU A 4 -2.92 -2.37 13.86
C LEU A 4 -2.74 -2.60 15.35
N PHE A 5 -2.50 -1.51 16.10
CA PHE A 5 -2.30 -1.55 17.54
C PHE A 5 -3.46 -0.89 18.27
N ASP A 6 -3.83 -1.48 19.40
CA ASP A 6 -4.70 -0.81 20.38
C ASP A 6 -3.81 0.02 21.30
N VAL A 7 -3.99 1.34 21.25
CA VAL A 7 -3.21 2.30 22.06
C VAL A 7 -4.07 2.96 23.14
N SER A 8 -5.18 2.37 23.51
CA SER A 8 -6.03 2.89 24.59
C SER A 8 -5.28 3.00 25.92
N ASN A 9 -4.30 2.12 26.13
CA ASN A 9 -3.30 2.25 27.18
C ASN A 9 -1.96 2.60 26.54
N GLU A 10 -1.55 3.87 26.63
CA GLU A 10 -0.32 4.37 25.98
C GLU A 10 0.94 3.67 26.47
N SER A 11 0.92 3.17 27.70
CA SER A 11 2.07 2.47 28.31
C SER A 11 2.21 1.03 27.85
N ALA A 12 1.16 0.45 27.28
CA ALA A 12 1.13 -0.97 26.87
C ALA A 12 0.31 -1.14 25.59
N PRO A 13 0.83 -0.72 24.43
CA PRO A 13 0.16 -0.94 23.16
C PRO A 13 0.03 -2.46 22.87
N ILE A 14 -1.13 -2.85 22.35
CA ILE A 14 -1.41 -4.24 22.02
C ILE A 14 -1.50 -4.38 20.49
N ASP A 15 -0.69 -5.29 19.93
CA ASP A 15 -0.77 -5.65 18.51
C ASP A 15 -2.02 -6.50 18.30
N LYS A 16 -3.03 -5.91 17.70
CA LYS A 16 -4.32 -6.57 17.49
C LYS A 16 -4.34 -7.47 16.27
N VAL A 17 -3.85 -6.96 15.15
CA VAL A 17 -3.87 -7.67 13.88
C VAL A 17 -2.75 -7.14 12.98
N ASN A 18 -2.18 -8.02 12.19
CA ASN A 18 -1.19 -7.62 11.20
C ASN A 18 -1.36 -8.44 9.91
N ILE A 19 -0.92 -7.85 8.81
CA ILE A 19 -0.87 -8.50 7.51
C ILE A 19 0.49 -8.25 6.87
N ILE A 20 0.86 -9.13 5.94
CA ILE A 20 2.07 -8.97 5.15
C ILE A 20 1.65 -8.55 3.75
N VAL A 21 2.23 -7.46 3.26
CA VAL A 21 2.04 -6.98 1.90
C VAL A 21 3.37 -6.98 1.18
N GLY A 22 3.36 -7.36 -0.11
CA GLY A 22 4.55 -7.46 -0.91
C GLY A 22 5.31 -8.77 -0.69
N SER A 23 6.56 -8.80 -1.16
CA SER A 23 7.45 -9.94 -1.03
C SER A 23 8.51 -9.71 0.04
N GLU A 24 9.42 -10.67 0.20
CA GLU A 24 10.57 -10.56 1.11
C GLU A 24 11.42 -9.31 0.82
N TYR A 25 11.57 -8.97 -0.47
CA TYR A 25 12.32 -7.79 -0.92
C TYR A 25 11.34 -6.72 -1.39
N SER A 26 10.74 -6.03 -0.43
CA SER A 26 9.76 -4.97 -0.71
C SER A 26 10.14 -3.67 -0.02
N TRP A 27 9.81 -2.56 -0.66
CA TRP A 27 9.99 -1.24 -0.06
C TRP A 27 8.85 -0.31 -0.45
N GLY A 28 8.62 0.69 0.36
CA GLY A 28 7.59 1.69 0.12
C GLY A 28 8.02 3.05 0.62
N ASP A 29 7.57 4.08 -0.04
CA ASP A 29 7.92 5.46 0.28
C ASP A 29 7.41 5.89 1.66
N ILE A 30 6.39 5.24 2.19
CA ILE A 30 5.86 5.55 3.53
C ILE A 30 6.87 5.32 4.65
N SER A 31 7.93 4.58 4.39
CA SER A 31 8.99 4.35 5.39
C SER A 31 9.77 5.62 5.71
N TYR A 32 9.77 6.60 4.82
CA TYR A 32 10.53 7.84 5.00
C TYR A 32 9.77 9.10 4.56
N ASP A 33 8.58 8.98 3.97
CA ASP A 33 7.77 10.10 3.52
C ASP A 33 6.32 9.89 3.96
N HIS A 34 5.90 10.60 5.00
CA HIS A 34 4.53 10.50 5.50
C HIS A 34 3.47 10.98 4.50
N LYS A 35 3.86 11.80 3.53
CA LYS A 35 2.96 12.27 2.47
C LYS A 35 2.67 11.20 1.43
N ALA A 36 3.42 10.10 1.45
CA ALA A 36 3.17 8.95 0.61
C ALA A 36 2.00 8.09 1.11
N LEU A 37 1.52 8.32 2.34
CA LEU A 37 0.38 7.62 2.90
C LEU A 37 -0.90 8.40 2.62
N MET A 38 -1.84 7.77 1.93
CA MET A 38 -3.20 8.28 1.78
C MET A 38 -4.04 7.79 2.96
N VAL A 39 -4.79 8.68 3.58
CA VAL A 39 -5.67 8.35 4.70
C VAL A 39 -7.05 8.94 4.43
N ASN A 40 -8.08 8.09 4.50
CA ASN A 40 -9.47 8.52 4.46
C ASN A 40 -10.18 7.99 5.70
N PRO A 41 -10.27 8.80 6.78
CA PRO A 41 -10.88 8.34 8.03
C PRO A 41 -12.38 8.04 7.90
N GLN A 42 -13.09 8.76 7.05
CA GLN A 42 -14.54 8.57 6.88
C GLN A 42 -14.87 7.19 6.31
N LYS A 43 -14.06 6.72 5.38
CA LYS A 43 -14.22 5.40 4.77
C LYS A 43 -13.39 4.32 5.47
N GLN A 44 -12.58 4.71 6.44
CA GLN A 44 -11.64 3.82 7.13
C GLN A 44 -10.70 3.12 6.15
N LEU A 45 -10.16 3.89 5.20
CA LEU A 45 -9.23 3.41 4.19
C LEU A 45 -7.86 4.06 4.34
N LEU A 46 -6.84 3.27 4.09
CA LEU A 46 -5.46 3.70 3.94
C LEU A 46 -4.97 3.30 2.55
N GLY A 47 -4.03 4.06 2.01
CA GLY A 47 -3.44 3.70 0.74
C GLY A 47 -1.94 3.98 0.71
N PHE A 48 -1.19 3.08 0.10
CA PHE A 48 0.26 3.24 -0.07
C PHE A 48 0.78 2.39 -1.23
N PHE A 49 1.91 2.80 -1.74
CA PHE A 49 2.56 2.18 -2.89
C PHE A 49 3.74 1.34 -2.43
N VAL A 50 3.82 0.10 -2.93
CA VAL A 50 4.88 -0.84 -2.59
C VAL A 50 5.51 -1.38 -3.87
N THR A 51 6.83 -1.36 -3.94
CA THR A 51 7.60 -2.04 -4.96
C THR A 51 8.19 -3.30 -4.37
N SER A 52 8.06 -4.42 -5.07
CA SER A 52 8.59 -5.71 -4.66
C SER A 52 9.49 -6.29 -5.74
N SER A 53 10.65 -6.81 -5.34
CA SER A 53 11.52 -7.57 -6.21
C SER A 53 11.27 -9.06 -6.02
N VAL A 54 10.98 -9.74 -7.10
CA VAL A 54 10.81 -11.20 -7.11
C VAL A 54 11.99 -11.81 -7.85
N PHE A 55 12.68 -12.71 -7.17
CA PHE A 55 13.79 -13.47 -7.74
C PHE A 55 13.25 -14.72 -8.45
N THR A 56 13.57 -14.85 -9.72
CA THR A 56 13.24 -16.06 -10.48
C THR A 56 14.50 -16.69 -11.05
N SER A 57 14.62 -18.00 -10.93
CA SER A 57 15.70 -18.79 -11.54
C SER A 57 15.07 -19.73 -12.56
N SER A 58 15.44 -19.54 -13.83
CA SER A 58 14.92 -20.33 -14.94
C SER A 58 16.07 -20.56 -15.94
N ASP A 59 16.28 -21.81 -16.33
CA ASP A 59 17.30 -22.22 -17.31
C ASP A 59 18.71 -21.75 -17.00
N GLY A 60 19.10 -21.73 -15.71
CA GLY A 60 20.41 -21.25 -15.28
C GLY A 60 20.55 -19.74 -15.28
N ARG A 61 19.49 -19.00 -15.56
CA ARG A 61 19.44 -17.54 -15.47
C ARG A 61 18.76 -17.10 -14.19
N GLU A 62 19.39 -16.17 -13.50
CA GLU A 62 18.82 -15.53 -12.33
C GLU A 62 18.29 -14.16 -12.73
N GLU A 63 17.02 -13.92 -12.52
CA GLU A 63 16.39 -12.65 -12.84
C GLU A 63 15.64 -12.09 -11.65
N PHE A 64 15.79 -10.79 -11.39
CA PHE A 64 14.93 -10.05 -10.49
C PHE A 64 13.89 -9.32 -11.32
N LYS A 65 12.63 -9.53 -10.98
CA LYS A 65 11.52 -8.81 -11.59
C LYS A 65 10.88 -7.93 -10.53
N ASP A 66 10.86 -6.63 -10.80
CA ASP A 66 10.18 -5.67 -9.92
C ASP A 66 8.71 -5.58 -10.30
N THR A 67 7.85 -5.67 -9.29
CA THR A 67 6.42 -5.44 -9.43
C THR A 67 6.03 -4.33 -8.48
N SER A 68 5.14 -3.45 -8.94
CA SER A 68 4.70 -2.31 -8.15
C SER A 68 3.18 -2.35 -8.01
N THR A 69 2.71 -2.14 -6.80
CA THR A 69 1.29 -2.23 -6.47
C THR A 69 0.89 -1.11 -5.52
N TYR A 70 -0.20 -0.46 -5.83
CA TYR A 70 -0.84 0.44 -4.89
C TYR A 70 -1.88 -0.34 -4.09
N TYR A 71 -1.68 -0.42 -2.78
CA TYR A 71 -2.58 -1.13 -1.88
C TYR A 71 -3.56 -0.17 -1.26
N VAL A 72 -4.83 -0.55 -1.28
CA VAL A 72 -5.89 0.12 -0.51
C VAL A 72 -6.32 -0.83 0.60
N ILE A 73 -6.19 -0.37 1.82
CA ILE A 73 -6.38 -1.17 3.03
C ILE A 73 -7.58 -0.65 3.78
N SER A 74 -8.48 -1.55 4.16
CA SER A 74 -9.60 -1.25 5.06
C SER A 74 -9.20 -1.51 6.51
N THR A 75 -9.48 -0.55 7.38
CA THR A 75 -9.29 -0.69 8.83
C THR A 75 -10.63 -0.80 9.56
N ALA A 76 -11.70 -1.08 8.85
CA ALA A 76 -13.04 -1.20 9.44
C ALA A 76 -13.12 -2.39 10.41
N ASN A 77 -13.96 -2.25 11.43
CA ASN A 77 -14.26 -3.31 12.41
C ASN A 77 -13.01 -3.79 13.18
N GLU A 78 -12.10 -2.88 13.51
CA GLU A 78 -10.86 -3.20 14.25
C GLU A 78 -10.03 -4.30 13.57
N SER A 79 -10.06 -4.34 12.25
CA SER A 79 -9.36 -5.32 11.43
C SER A 79 -8.51 -4.61 10.38
N ILE A 80 -7.65 -5.37 9.72
CA ILE A 80 -6.91 -4.92 8.55
C ILE A 80 -7.22 -5.88 7.42
N GLN A 81 -7.71 -5.35 6.30
CA GLN A 81 -8.00 -6.16 5.12
C GLN A 81 -7.55 -5.42 3.87
N ILE A 82 -7.01 -6.16 2.93
CA ILE A 82 -6.72 -5.59 1.61
C ILE A 82 -8.06 -5.37 0.90
N TYR A 83 -8.38 -4.09 0.67
CA TYR A 83 -9.62 -3.69 0.01
C TYR A 83 -9.45 -3.72 -1.51
N ASP A 84 -8.30 -3.26 -2.00
CA ASP A 84 -7.99 -3.25 -3.42
C ASP A 84 -6.48 -3.29 -3.65
N GLU A 85 -6.07 -3.84 -4.79
CA GLU A 85 -4.69 -3.87 -5.24
C GLU A 85 -4.66 -3.36 -6.68
N ILE A 86 -3.96 -2.26 -6.90
CA ILE A 86 -3.83 -1.67 -8.24
C ILE A 86 -2.39 -1.84 -8.70
N LYS A 87 -2.19 -2.74 -9.66
CA LYS A 87 -0.86 -2.99 -10.24
C LYS A 87 -0.51 -1.89 -11.22
N ILE A 88 0.68 -1.33 -11.06
CA ILE A 88 1.17 -0.23 -11.87
C ILE A 88 2.56 -0.60 -12.39
N ASP A 89 2.68 -0.82 -13.69
CA ASP A 89 3.95 -1.16 -14.31
C ASP A 89 4.85 0.07 -14.45
N ASP A 90 6.15 -0.12 -14.27
CA ASP A 90 7.20 0.87 -14.50
C ASP A 90 6.97 2.20 -13.75
N ALA A 91 6.33 2.14 -12.58
CA ALA A 91 6.06 3.32 -11.79
C ALA A 91 6.86 3.33 -10.50
N TYR A 92 7.18 4.52 -10.04
CA TYR A 92 7.81 4.79 -8.74
C TYR A 92 7.22 6.09 -8.19
N GLN A 93 7.28 6.27 -6.87
CA GLN A 93 6.81 7.50 -6.20
C GLN A 93 5.38 7.89 -6.57
N VAL A 94 4.48 6.92 -6.59
CA VAL A 94 3.08 7.16 -6.86
C VAL A 94 2.45 7.87 -5.67
N LYS A 95 1.79 9.00 -5.92
CA LYS A 95 1.04 9.75 -4.93
C LYS A 95 -0.44 9.51 -5.15
N ALA A 96 -1.23 9.57 -4.09
CA ALA A 96 -2.66 9.34 -4.16
C ALA A 96 -3.43 10.43 -3.45
N ILE A 97 -4.59 10.75 -4.00
CA ILE A 97 -5.55 11.62 -3.36
C ILE A 97 -6.94 11.02 -3.54
N MET A 98 -7.74 11.04 -2.48
CA MET A 98 -9.13 10.59 -2.56
C MET A 98 -10.06 11.80 -2.43
N VAL A 99 -10.91 11.97 -3.43
CA VAL A 99 -11.92 13.02 -3.47
C VAL A 99 -13.28 12.35 -3.59
N ASN A 100 -14.14 12.54 -2.58
CA ASN A 100 -15.41 11.84 -2.46
C ASN A 100 -15.18 10.31 -2.50
N ASN A 101 -15.71 9.63 -3.51
CA ASN A 101 -15.58 8.17 -3.66
C ASN A 101 -14.52 7.77 -4.69
N ALA A 102 -13.75 8.71 -5.21
CA ALA A 102 -12.77 8.45 -6.26
C ALA A 102 -11.35 8.57 -5.73
N LEU A 103 -10.57 7.52 -5.94
CA LEU A 103 -9.14 7.49 -5.68
C LEU A 103 -8.40 7.84 -6.96
N HIS A 104 -7.56 8.85 -6.90
CA HIS A 104 -6.72 9.28 -8.01
C HIS A 104 -5.26 9.00 -7.70
N LEU A 105 -4.62 8.19 -8.53
CA LEU A 105 -3.20 7.89 -8.44
C LEU A 105 -2.45 8.75 -9.44
N LEU A 106 -1.51 9.53 -8.92
CA LEU A 106 -0.69 10.45 -9.71
C LEU A 106 0.66 9.80 -9.97
N LEU A 107 0.96 9.48 -11.21
CA LEU A 107 2.20 8.84 -11.62
C LEU A 107 3.24 9.89 -12.01
N PRO A 108 4.56 9.58 -11.86
CA PRO A 108 5.63 10.51 -12.26
C PRO A 108 5.60 10.89 -13.73
N SER A 109 5.04 10.02 -14.58
CA SER A 109 4.87 10.30 -16.01
C SER A 109 3.85 11.40 -16.31
N GLY A 110 3.05 11.82 -15.32
CA GLY A 110 1.95 12.76 -15.49
C GLY A 110 0.61 12.07 -15.72
N SER A 111 0.59 10.76 -15.88
CA SER A 111 -0.64 9.98 -16.02
C SER A 111 -1.40 9.88 -14.70
N VAL A 112 -2.72 9.76 -14.78
CA VAL A 112 -3.60 9.61 -13.62
C VAL A 112 -4.44 8.35 -13.80
N ILE A 113 -4.44 7.49 -12.77
CA ILE A 113 -5.32 6.33 -12.70
C ILE A 113 -6.41 6.66 -11.70
N THR A 114 -7.67 6.45 -12.06
CA THR A 114 -8.82 6.74 -11.21
C THR A 114 -9.61 5.47 -10.94
N GLU A 115 -9.85 5.19 -9.65
CA GLU A 115 -10.73 4.14 -9.19
C GLU A 115 -11.87 4.73 -8.37
N VAL A 116 -13.09 4.26 -8.60
CA VAL A 116 -14.28 4.75 -7.88
C VAL A 116 -14.76 3.67 -6.93
N TYR A 117 -14.92 4.01 -5.66
CA TYR A 117 -15.43 3.12 -4.61
C TYR A 117 -16.79 3.64 -4.14
N PRO A 118 -17.87 2.90 -4.40
CA PRO A 118 -19.20 3.30 -3.96
C PRO A 118 -19.40 3.33 -2.45
#